data_e4fa69ca9647b661749724319ead6749
#
_entry.id   e4fa69ca9647b661749724319ead6749
#
_cell.length_a   1.000
_cell.length_b   1.000
_cell.length_c   1.000
_cell.angle_alpha   90.00
_cell.angle_beta   90.00
_cell.angle_gamma   90.00
#
_symmetry.space_group_name_H-M   'P 1'
#
loop_
_entity.id
_entity.type
_entity.pdbx_description
1 polymer ?
#
loop_
_entity_poly.entity_id
_entity_poly.type
_entity_poly.pdbx_seq_one_letter_code
_entity_poly.pdbx_strand_id
1 'polypeptide(L)'
;MDDVVLEVRHLSHRFKLTRKLAVQALDDLSFQVRRGEIFGLVGESGSGKSTVARCVMNLYQPTGGEIWFNGVNITDRSQRRKHKKMLETKRQLIFQDSGSSMNQRMKVVDVITEPMRIHHIQTPRKTPREEAAFQLKYVGLDGSYLDQYPAELSGGQRQRVNIARA
;
A
#
# COMPACT_ATOMS: atom_id res chain seq x y z
N MET A 1 -24.46 11.19 1.09
CA MET A 1 -23.15 11.32 0.44
C MET A 1 -22.55 9.94 0.39
N ASP A 2 -22.20 9.47 -0.78
CA ASP A 2 -21.65 8.11 -0.95
C ASP A 2 -20.36 7.96 -0.16
N ASP A 3 -20.40 7.10 0.85
CA ASP A 3 -19.26 6.81 1.73
C ASP A 3 -18.28 5.81 1.09
N VAL A 4 -18.29 5.72 -0.25
CA VAL A 4 -17.43 4.84 -1.05
C VAL A 4 -16.05 5.47 -1.17
N VAL A 5 -15.04 4.79 -0.63
CA VAL A 5 -13.63 5.20 -0.68
C VAL A 5 -12.93 4.62 -1.91
N LEU A 6 -13.23 3.37 -2.23
CA LEU A 6 -12.67 2.67 -3.40
C LEU A 6 -13.81 2.05 -4.20
N GLU A 7 -13.82 2.32 -5.50
CA GLU A 7 -14.72 1.68 -6.43
C GLU A 7 -13.92 1.12 -7.61
N VAL A 8 -14.15 -0.14 -7.89
CA VAL A 8 -13.56 -0.86 -9.02
C VAL A 8 -14.69 -1.25 -9.97
N ARG A 9 -14.57 -0.85 -11.24
CA ARG A 9 -15.58 -1.07 -12.27
C ARG A 9 -15.00 -1.81 -13.43
N HIS A 10 -15.51 -3.02 -13.72
CA HIS A 10 -15.17 -3.83 -14.89
C HIS A 10 -13.65 -4.03 -15.06
N LEU A 11 -12.92 -4.17 -13.94
CA LEU A 11 -11.47 -4.25 -13.92
C LEU A 11 -11.00 -5.51 -14.63
N SER A 12 -10.18 -5.32 -15.66
CA SER A 12 -9.53 -6.39 -16.40
C SER A 12 -8.05 -6.14 -16.53
N HIS A 13 -7.24 -7.20 -16.42
CA HIS A 13 -5.80 -7.10 -16.60
C HIS A 13 -5.22 -8.34 -17.26
N ARG A 14 -4.41 -8.12 -18.31
CA ARG A 14 -3.69 -9.15 -19.06
C ARG A 14 -2.18 -8.91 -18.98
N PHE A 15 -1.45 -9.95 -18.61
CA PHE A 15 0.01 -9.96 -18.72
C PHE A 15 0.42 -10.46 -20.10
N LYS A 16 1.13 -9.63 -20.86
CA LYS A 16 1.76 -10.05 -22.13
C LYS A 16 3.07 -10.76 -21.80
N LEU A 17 3.13 -12.07 -22.01
CA LEU A 17 4.34 -12.88 -21.81
C LEU A 17 5.22 -12.85 -23.07
N THR A 18 4.61 -12.93 -24.26
CA THR A 18 5.27 -12.81 -25.56
C THR A 18 4.37 -12.06 -26.54
N ARG A 19 4.84 -11.88 -27.78
CA ARG A 19 4.00 -11.27 -28.86
C ARG A 19 2.70 -12.04 -29.12
N LYS A 20 2.69 -13.37 -28.85
CA LYS A 20 1.54 -14.26 -29.14
C LYS A 20 0.85 -14.82 -27.90
N LEU A 21 1.46 -14.69 -26.73
CA LEU A 21 0.94 -15.28 -25.49
C LEU A 21 0.65 -14.18 -24.45
N ALA A 22 -0.58 -14.18 -23.98
CA ALA A 22 -1.03 -13.33 -22.86
C ALA A 22 -1.82 -14.17 -21.86
N VAL A 23 -1.67 -13.86 -20.58
CA VAL A 23 -2.41 -14.48 -19.49
C VAL A 23 -3.42 -13.48 -18.95
N GLN A 24 -4.70 -13.84 -18.94
CA GLN A 24 -5.75 -13.07 -18.27
C GLN A 24 -5.62 -13.28 -16.78
N ALA A 25 -5.27 -12.23 -16.06
CA ALA A 25 -5.13 -12.26 -14.61
C ALA A 25 -6.36 -11.72 -13.88
N LEU A 26 -7.08 -10.78 -14.49
CA LEU A 26 -8.34 -10.25 -14.00
C LEU A 26 -9.31 -10.15 -15.18
N ASP A 27 -10.55 -10.56 -14.95
CA ASP A 27 -11.62 -10.57 -15.95
C ASP A 27 -12.90 -9.99 -15.36
N ASP A 28 -13.25 -8.78 -15.78
CA ASP A 28 -14.49 -8.06 -15.45
C ASP A 28 -14.83 -7.99 -13.94
N LEU A 29 -13.87 -7.67 -13.10
CA LEU A 29 -14.05 -7.57 -11.65
C LEU A 29 -14.64 -6.22 -11.27
N SER A 30 -15.73 -6.22 -10.49
CA SER A 30 -16.34 -4.99 -9.95
C SER A 30 -16.67 -5.15 -8.46
N PHE A 31 -16.32 -4.15 -7.67
CA PHE A 31 -16.65 -4.07 -6.24
C PHE A 31 -16.49 -2.65 -5.70
N GLN A 32 -17.01 -2.40 -4.50
CA GLN A 32 -16.86 -1.15 -3.78
C GLN A 32 -16.39 -1.40 -2.36
N VAL A 33 -15.64 -0.45 -1.79
CA VAL A 33 -15.23 -0.44 -0.37
C VAL A 33 -15.63 0.90 0.22
N ARG A 34 -16.32 0.86 1.35
CA ARG A 34 -16.79 2.05 2.06
C ARG A 34 -15.78 2.52 3.11
N ARG A 35 -15.96 3.74 3.57
CA ARG A 35 -15.11 4.30 4.62
C ARG A 35 -15.26 3.50 5.91
N GLY A 36 -14.13 3.12 6.51
CA GLY A 36 -14.09 2.32 7.74
C GLY A 36 -14.44 0.84 7.55
N GLU A 37 -14.71 0.41 6.30
CA GLU A 37 -14.98 -0.99 6.01
C GLU A 37 -13.70 -1.82 5.95
N ILE A 38 -13.77 -3.05 6.47
CA ILE A 38 -12.77 -4.09 6.25
C ILE A 38 -13.28 -4.99 5.12
N PHE A 39 -12.67 -4.88 3.95
CA PHE A 39 -13.03 -5.65 2.78
C PHE A 39 -12.06 -6.81 2.56
N GLY A 40 -12.57 -8.04 2.52
CA GLY A 40 -11.79 -9.24 2.27
C GLY A 40 -11.88 -9.73 0.83
N LEU A 41 -10.73 -9.83 0.13
CA LEU A 41 -10.63 -10.45 -1.19
C LEU A 41 -10.09 -11.87 -1.04
N VAL A 42 -10.95 -12.88 -1.20
CA VAL A 42 -10.61 -14.30 -1.03
C VAL A 42 -10.63 -15.05 -2.36
N GLY A 43 -9.89 -16.14 -2.42
CA GLY A 43 -9.78 -17.00 -3.60
C GLY A 43 -8.49 -17.84 -3.58
N GLU A 44 -8.36 -18.78 -4.49
CA GLU A 44 -7.20 -19.66 -4.60
C GLU A 44 -5.89 -18.93 -4.93
N SER A 45 -4.76 -19.60 -4.74
CA SER A 45 -3.46 -19.06 -5.18
C SER A 45 -3.49 -18.89 -6.72
N GLY A 46 -3.00 -17.75 -7.19
CA GLY A 46 -3.04 -17.42 -8.62
C GLY A 46 -4.34 -16.78 -9.12
N SER A 47 -5.40 -16.67 -8.31
CA SER A 47 -6.70 -16.09 -8.74
C SER A 47 -6.68 -14.56 -8.98
N GLY A 48 -5.53 -13.90 -8.95
CA GLY A 48 -5.43 -12.48 -9.28
C GLY A 48 -5.52 -11.50 -8.10
N LYS A 49 -5.72 -11.94 -6.84
CA LYS A 49 -5.84 -11.06 -5.66
C LYS A 49 -4.73 -10.01 -5.55
N SER A 50 -3.48 -10.44 -5.67
CA SER A 50 -2.33 -9.53 -5.63
C SER A 50 -2.29 -8.59 -6.84
N THR A 51 -2.83 -9.02 -7.99
CA THR A 51 -2.95 -8.19 -9.19
C THR A 51 -3.96 -7.07 -8.96
N VAL A 52 -5.10 -7.35 -8.32
CA VAL A 52 -6.09 -6.33 -7.92
C VAL A 52 -5.42 -5.28 -7.04
N ALA A 53 -4.76 -5.71 -5.95
CA ALA A 53 -4.08 -4.78 -5.05
C ALA A 53 -3.04 -3.90 -5.77
N ARG A 54 -2.24 -4.49 -6.67
CA ARG A 54 -1.25 -3.76 -7.46
C ARG A 54 -1.88 -2.79 -8.47
N CYS A 55 -3.03 -3.13 -9.06
CA CYS A 55 -3.80 -2.21 -9.90
C CYS A 55 -4.35 -1.03 -9.07
N VAL A 56 -4.93 -1.28 -7.90
CA VAL A 56 -5.42 -0.24 -6.97
C VAL A 56 -4.29 0.69 -6.54
N MET A 57 -3.09 0.16 -6.33
CA MET A 57 -1.90 0.97 -5.99
C MET A 57 -1.22 1.63 -7.21
N ASN A 58 -1.76 1.45 -8.42
CA ASN A 58 -1.16 1.91 -9.68
C ASN A 58 0.25 1.36 -9.97
N LEU A 59 0.61 0.23 -9.37
CA LEU A 59 1.82 -0.53 -9.72
C LEU A 59 1.64 -1.25 -11.06
N TYR A 60 0.41 -1.65 -11.37
CA TYR A 60 0.01 -2.15 -12.68
C TYR A 60 -1.06 -1.23 -13.29
N GLN A 61 -0.91 -0.92 -14.57
CA GLN A 61 -1.95 -0.22 -15.31
C GLN A 61 -2.95 -1.28 -15.80
N PRO A 62 -4.24 -1.20 -15.46
CA PRO A 62 -5.28 -2.10 -15.97
C PRO A 62 -5.34 -2.10 -17.50
N THR A 63 -5.72 -3.22 -18.09
CA THR A 63 -5.95 -3.31 -19.54
C THR A 63 -7.38 -2.96 -19.91
N GLY A 64 -8.30 -2.92 -18.93
CA GLY A 64 -9.69 -2.50 -19.08
C GLY A 64 -10.31 -2.15 -17.74
N GLY A 65 -11.42 -1.41 -17.78
CA GLY A 65 -12.15 -0.95 -16.61
C GLY A 65 -11.55 0.28 -15.93
N GLU A 66 -12.14 0.64 -14.81
CA GLU A 66 -11.80 1.87 -14.07
C GLU A 66 -11.63 1.59 -12.58
N ILE A 67 -10.77 2.35 -11.94
CA ILE A 67 -10.59 2.36 -10.48
C ILE A 67 -10.75 3.79 -10.01
N TRP A 68 -11.65 3.99 -9.06
CA TRP A 68 -11.94 5.28 -8.44
C TRP A 68 -11.53 5.24 -6.97
N PHE A 69 -10.75 6.21 -6.52
CA PHE A 69 -10.35 6.36 -5.14
C PHE A 69 -10.67 7.77 -4.63
N ASN A 70 -11.49 7.86 -3.59
CA ASN A 70 -12.02 9.13 -3.06
C ASN A 70 -12.56 10.04 -4.18
N GLY A 71 -13.35 9.49 -5.11
CA GLY A 71 -13.94 10.22 -6.23
C GLY A 71 -12.98 10.58 -7.38
N VAL A 72 -11.73 10.12 -7.33
CA VAL A 72 -10.72 10.35 -8.39
C VAL A 72 -10.56 9.09 -9.20
N ASN A 73 -10.75 9.16 -10.53
CA ASN A 73 -10.43 8.05 -11.43
C ASN A 73 -8.90 7.92 -11.54
N ILE A 74 -8.36 6.88 -10.87
CA ILE A 74 -6.92 6.64 -10.83
C ILE A 74 -6.37 5.85 -12.03
N THR A 75 -7.23 5.35 -12.92
CA THR A 75 -6.83 4.79 -14.22
C THR A 75 -6.57 5.90 -15.24
N ASP A 76 -7.22 7.05 -15.09
CA ASP A 76 -6.95 8.25 -15.88
C ASP A 76 -5.60 8.89 -15.48
N ARG A 77 -4.69 9.00 -16.44
CA ARG A 77 -3.34 9.56 -16.21
C ARG A 77 -3.37 11.03 -15.81
N SER A 78 -4.30 11.81 -16.35
CA SER A 78 -4.44 13.25 -16.08
C SER A 78 -4.92 13.47 -14.64
N GLN A 79 -6.01 12.80 -14.24
CA GLN A 79 -6.53 12.87 -12.88
C GLN A 79 -5.49 12.36 -11.85
N ARG A 80 -4.80 11.27 -12.15
CA ARG A 80 -3.73 10.74 -11.30
C ARG A 80 -2.61 11.75 -11.06
N ARG A 81 -2.16 12.46 -12.12
CA ARG A 81 -1.14 13.52 -11.98
C ARG A 81 -1.64 14.67 -11.13
N LYS A 82 -2.87 15.14 -11.36
CA LYS A 82 -3.50 16.25 -10.62
C LYS A 82 -3.62 15.93 -9.12
N HIS A 83 -3.92 14.69 -8.76
CA HIS A 83 -4.16 14.27 -7.38
C HIS A 83 -3.00 13.45 -6.77
N LYS A 84 -1.80 13.54 -7.35
CA LYS A 84 -0.64 12.72 -6.98
C LYS A 84 -0.38 12.69 -5.47
N LYS A 85 -0.26 13.85 -4.83
CA LYS A 85 0.04 13.93 -3.38
C LYS A 85 -1.00 13.19 -2.53
N MET A 86 -2.29 13.40 -2.80
CA MET A 86 -3.39 12.71 -2.11
C MET A 86 -3.28 11.20 -2.29
N LEU A 87 -3.04 10.74 -3.51
CA LEU A 87 -2.94 9.31 -3.82
C LEU A 87 -1.74 8.64 -3.15
N GLU A 88 -0.61 9.34 -3.03
CA GLU A 88 0.60 8.82 -2.38
C GLU A 88 0.51 8.80 -0.85
N THR A 89 -0.24 9.73 -0.25
CA THR A 89 -0.35 9.85 1.21
C THR A 89 -1.56 9.12 1.81
N LYS A 90 -2.59 8.83 1.01
CA LYS A 90 -3.84 8.21 1.50
C LYS A 90 -3.99 6.72 1.16
N ARG A 91 -3.04 6.15 0.44
CA ARG A 91 -3.03 4.72 0.10
C ARG A 91 -1.69 4.14 0.52
N GLN A 92 -1.73 3.05 1.24
CA GLN A 92 -0.54 2.31 1.67
C GLN A 92 -0.68 0.84 1.32
N LEU A 93 0.43 0.20 0.98
CA LEU A 93 0.51 -1.22 0.69
C LEU A 93 1.49 -1.89 1.64
N ILE A 94 1.01 -2.86 2.40
CA ILE A 94 1.85 -3.72 3.22
C ILE A 94 2.08 -5.01 2.45
N PHE A 95 3.33 -5.28 2.08
CA PHE A 95 3.69 -6.50 1.37
C PHE A 95 3.69 -7.71 2.29
N GLN A 96 3.35 -8.87 1.74
CA GLN A 96 3.35 -10.15 2.47
C GLN A 96 4.75 -10.54 2.95
N ASP A 97 5.77 -10.31 2.12
CA ASP A 97 7.17 -10.49 2.50
C ASP A 97 7.72 -9.20 3.13
N SER A 98 7.74 -9.19 4.45
CA SER A 98 8.26 -8.07 5.24
C SER A 98 9.79 -7.95 5.19
N GLY A 99 10.50 -9.04 4.85
CA GLY A 99 11.96 -9.06 4.81
C GLY A 99 12.52 -8.28 3.64
N SER A 100 11.94 -8.43 2.45
CA SER A 100 12.39 -7.78 1.23
C SER A 100 11.88 -6.35 1.07
N SER A 101 10.88 -5.93 1.86
CA SER A 101 10.23 -4.62 1.72
C SER A 101 10.90 -3.49 2.50
N MET A 102 11.89 -3.80 3.35
CA MET A 102 12.64 -2.82 4.12
C MET A 102 14.09 -2.73 3.67
N ASN A 103 14.64 -1.52 3.67
CA ASN A 103 16.07 -1.33 3.47
C ASN A 103 16.84 -1.82 4.71
N GLN A 104 17.59 -2.92 4.56
CA GLN A 104 18.34 -3.56 5.64
C GLN A 104 19.45 -2.68 6.25
N ARG A 105 19.82 -1.57 5.58
CA ARG A 105 20.85 -0.63 6.01
C ARG A 105 20.30 0.58 6.77
N MET A 106 19.00 0.67 6.94
CA MET A 106 18.33 1.74 7.69
C MET A 106 17.92 1.23 9.06
N LYS A 107 18.05 2.07 10.08
CA LYS A 107 17.49 1.79 11.40
C LYS A 107 15.97 1.84 11.36
N VAL A 108 15.32 1.18 12.29
CA VAL A 108 13.85 1.14 12.42
C VAL A 108 13.26 2.56 12.47
N VAL A 109 13.87 3.47 13.21
CA VAL A 109 13.44 4.87 13.26
C VAL A 109 13.40 5.52 11.87
N ASP A 110 14.43 5.28 11.06
CA ASP A 110 14.51 5.84 9.72
C ASP A 110 13.51 5.20 8.77
N VAL A 111 13.30 3.89 8.89
CA VAL A 111 12.30 3.14 8.10
C VAL A 111 10.89 3.70 8.34
N ILE A 112 10.52 3.93 9.60
CA ILE A 112 9.19 4.44 9.95
C ILE A 112 9.01 5.91 9.52
N THR A 113 10.06 6.73 9.67
CA THR A 113 9.96 8.16 9.39
C THR A 113 10.23 8.53 7.93
N GLU A 114 10.73 7.61 7.11
CA GLU A 114 11.03 7.83 5.70
C GLU A 114 9.83 8.38 4.90
N PRO A 115 8.61 7.77 4.97
CA PRO A 115 7.44 8.29 4.25
C PRO A 115 7.07 9.71 4.70
N MET A 116 7.16 9.99 5.99
CA MET A 116 6.87 11.32 6.53
C MET A 116 7.82 12.37 5.97
N ARG A 117 9.12 12.05 5.89
CA ARG A 117 10.15 12.91 5.33
C ARG A 117 9.95 13.13 3.83
N ILE A 118 9.69 12.08 3.06
CA ILE A 118 9.49 12.16 1.60
C ILE A 118 8.27 12.99 1.24
N HIS A 119 7.16 12.81 1.95
CA HIS A 119 5.90 13.49 1.66
C HIS A 119 5.71 14.80 2.45
N HIS A 120 6.72 15.20 3.25
CA HIS A 120 6.66 16.39 4.12
C HIS A 120 5.42 16.38 5.03
N ILE A 121 5.14 15.22 5.64
CA ILE A 121 4.02 15.05 6.55
C ILE A 121 4.40 15.66 7.89
N GLN A 122 3.63 16.64 8.33
CA GLN A 122 3.77 17.17 9.69
C GLN A 122 3.09 16.21 10.67
N THR A 123 3.80 15.85 11.71
CA THR A 123 3.29 15.00 12.78
C THR A 123 2.98 15.85 14.03
N PRO A 124 2.03 15.42 14.86
CA PRO A 124 1.69 16.17 16.08
C PRO A 124 2.82 16.14 17.13
N ARG A 125 3.81 15.29 16.95
CA ARG A 125 4.94 15.16 17.89
C ARG A 125 6.11 16.04 17.48
N LYS A 126 6.91 16.45 18.47
CA LYS A 126 7.99 17.42 18.30
C LYS A 126 9.13 16.91 17.40
N THR A 127 9.38 15.60 17.43
CA THR A 127 10.48 15.01 16.68
C THR A 127 10.04 13.77 15.88
N PRO A 128 10.68 13.48 14.73
CA PRO A 128 10.43 12.23 14.00
C PRO A 128 10.66 10.98 14.86
N ARG A 129 11.63 11.02 15.79
CA ARG A 129 11.90 9.90 16.69
C ARG A 129 10.76 9.65 17.67
N GLU A 130 10.17 10.69 18.23
CA GLU A 130 8.99 10.57 19.10
C GLU A 130 7.79 10.02 18.32
N GLU A 131 7.62 10.42 17.06
CA GLU A 131 6.58 9.88 16.20
C GLU A 131 6.80 8.40 15.93
N ALA A 132 8.02 8.00 15.55
CA ALA A 132 8.36 6.60 15.32
C ALA A 132 8.15 5.73 16.58
N ALA A 133 8.53 6.23 17.75
CA ALA A 133 8.27 5.55 19.03
C ALA A 133 6.78 5.33 19.29
N PHE A 134 5.99 6.34 18.98
CA PHE A 134 4.53 6.24 19.11
C PHE A 134 3.93 5.22 18.15
N GLN A 135 4.35 5.22 16.88
CA GLN A 135 3.89 4.24 15.88
C GLN A 135 4.30 2.81 16.26
N LEU A 136 5.51 2.60 16.79
CA LEU A 136 5.94 1.30 17.32
C LEU A 136 5.02 0.82 18.45
N LYS A 137 4.67 1.71 19.37
CA LYS A 137 3.76 1.36 20.48
C LYS A 137 2.39 0.92 19.98
N TYR A 138 1.87 1.53 18.90
CA TYR A 138 0.60 1.11 18.28
C TYR A 138 0.62 -0.33 17.78
N VAL A 139 1.77 -0.80 17.31
CA VAL A 139 1.94 -2.18 16.83
C VAL A 139 2.49 -3.13 17.89
N GLY A 140 2.52 -2.71 19.16
CA GLY A 140 2.96 -3.53 20.31
C GLY A 140 4.47 -3.79 20.34
N LEU A 141 5.27 -2.83 19.88
CA LEU A 141 6.72 -2.78 20.05
C LEU A 141 7.09 -1.56 20.89
N ASP A 142 8.12 -1.70 21.71
CA ASP A 142 8.62 -0.57 22.53
C ASP A 142 9.70 0.23 21.81
N GLY A 143 10.11 1.35 22.39
CA GLY A 143 11.09 2.27 21.81
C GLY A 143 12.52 1.73 21.71
N SER A 144 12.86 0.61 22.36
CA SER A 144 14.21 0.02 22.27
C SER A 144 14.53 -0.49 20.86
N TYR A 145 13.49 -0.80 20.07
CA TYR A 145 13.64 -1.25 18.69
C TYR A 145 14.03 -0.13 17.71
N LEU A 146 13.92 1.16 18.09
CA LEU A 146 14.17 2.28 17.17
C LEU A 146 15.58 2.30 16.58
N ASP A 147 16.58 1.89 17.35
CA ASP A 147 17.98 1.92 16.93
C ASP A 147 18.45 0.60 16.30
N GLN A 148 17.62 -0.42 16.27
CA GLN A 148 17.93 -1.70 15.65
C GLN A 148 17.79 -1.64 14.12
N TYR A 149 18.50 -2.55 13.45
CA TYR A 149 18.37 -2.77 12.02
C TYR A 149 17.36 -3.90 11.73
N PRO A 150 16.72 -3.93 10.54
CA PRO A 150 15.76 -4.99 10.19
C PRO A 150 16.32 -6.41 10.31
N ALA A 151 17.62 -6.61 10.12
CA ALA A 151 18.27 -7.91 10.27
C ALA A 151 18.27 -8.43 11.72
N GLU A 152 18.19 -7.54 12.71
CA GLU A 152 18.17 -7.87 14.14
C GLU A 152 16.77 -8.24 14.64
N LEU A 153 15.74 -8.05 13.80
CA LEU A 153 14.34 -8.28 14.14
C LEU A 153 13.89 -9.67 13.72
N SER A 154 12.98 -10.27 14.50
CA SER A 154 12.23 -11.45 14.06
C SER A 154 11.30 -11.14 12.89
N GLY A 155 10.82 -12.16 12.17
CA GLY A 155 9.86 -11.98 11.07
C GLY A 155 8.60 -11.21 11.47
N GLY A 156 8.02 -11.55 12.64
CA GLY A 156 6.84 -10.86 13.17
C GLY A 156 7.12 -9.41 13.59
N GLN A 157 8.30 -9.13 14.16
CA GLN A 157 8.72 -7.76 14.48
C GLN A 157 8.91 -6.92 13.20
N ARG A 158 9.56 -7.48 12.17
CA ARG A 158 9.67 -6.81 10.85
C ARG A 158 8.30 -6.47 10.27
N GLN A 159 7.35 -7.40 10.35
CA GLN A 159 5.99 -7.15 9.86
C GLN A 159 5.32 -5.99 10.62
N ARG A 160 5.44 -5.96 11.95
CA ARG A 160 4.92 -4.86 12.77
C ARG A 160 5.58 -3.51 12.44
N VAL A 161 6.89 -3.48 12.20
CA VAL A 161 7.58 -2.26 11.75
C VAL A 161 7.06 -1.80 10.38
N ASN A 162 6.78 -2.72 9.44
CA ASN A 162 6.17 -2.38 8.16
C ASN A 162 4.75 -1.80 8.31
N ILE A 163 3.98 -2.31 9.27
CA ILE A 163 2.65 -1.74 9.59
C ILE A 163 2.82 -0.35 10.20
N ALA A 164 3.78 -0.16 11.10
CA ALA A 164 4.06 1.15 11.72
C ALA A 164 4.55 2.20 10.72
N ARG A 165 5.21 1.76 9.61
CA ARG A 165 5.64 2.65 8.53
C ARG A 165 4.48 3.09 7.63
N ALA A 166 3.45 2.24 7.43
CA ALA A 166 2.31 2.48 6.55
C ALA A 166 1.30 3.46 7.15
#